data_225407a83807fc414a98f258eaf05be6
#
_entry.id   225407a83807fc414a98f258eaf05be6
#
_cell.length_a   1.000
_cell.length_b   1.000
_cell.length_c   1.000
_cell.angle_alpha   90.00
_cell.angle_beta   90.00
_cell.angle_gamma   90.00
#
_symmetry.space_group_name_H-M   'P 1'
#
loop_
_entity.id
_entity.type
_entity.pdbx_description
1 polymer ?
#
loop_
_entity_poly.entity_id
_entity_poly.type
_entity_poly.pdbx_seq_one_letter_code
_entity_poly.pdbx_strand_id
1 'polypeptide(L)'
;MQIYLIKNIQVVNEGQVKTADVLLKNGRIEKVLPQISVADKNVIEIDGEGKYLLPGAIDDQVHFREPGLTHKATIYTESKAAVAGGVTSFMEMPNTVPPAFTQELLEQKYEIGRNTSLANYSFFMGTSNENADEVLKTNDRKNDICGVKIFMGSSTGNLLVDNALTLDKIFRESEVLIATHCEDERIIKRNLERLKSENRELTAADHPVIRDEEACFESSFYAIQIAKKHGSRLHILHISTEKELQLFTNLLPLKEKRITAEVCVHHLHFTSNDYKELGNKIKCNPAIKAPNNREALWKALLDDRLDVVATDHAPHTLDEKGFFRNEDSTLSPLGRDGEGLYEKAHAGLPLVQHSLSLMLHYYKQGKISLERIVEKMSHAVAECFQIKERGYIREGYQADLVIVDLNQPATVKKENILYKCGWSPLEDFTFPASITHTFINGNLVYGNGIWNESKKGERLKFER
;
A
#
# COMPACT_ATOMS: atom_id res chain seq x y z
N MET A 1 11.38 -29.09 -2.16
CA MET A 1 11.52 -27.63 -1.89
C MET A 1 12.88 -27.39 -1.28
N GLN A 2 13.46 -26.22 -1.56
CA GLN A 2 14.71 -25.77 -0.95
C GLN A 2 14.54 -25.61 0.56
N ILE A 3 15.56 -25.93 1.34
CA ILE A 3 15.62 -25.68 2.78
C ILE A 3 16.60 -24.54 3.00
N TYR A 4 16.23 -23.54 3.76
CA TYR A 4 17.10 -22.42 4.14
C TYR A 4 17.29 -22.39 5.64
N LEU A 5 18.51 -22.12 6.08
CA LEU A 5 18.85 -21.85 7.46
C LEU A 5 19.48 -20.45 7.54
N ILE A 6 18.75 -19.51 8.09
CA ILE A 6 19.22 -18.14 8.35
C ILE A 6 19.82 -18.14 9.75
N LYS A 7 21.12 -17.81 9.86
CA LYS A 7 21.87 -17.92 11.12
C LYS A 7 22.24 -16.56 11.70
N ASN A 8 22.31 -16.48 13.02
CA ASN A 8 22.78 -15.33 13.78
C ASN A 8 22.06 -14.00 13.43
N ILE A 9 20.77 -14.04 13.08
CA ILE A 9 20.04 -12.86 12.63
C ILE A 9 19.25 -12.21 13.76
N GLN A 10 19.12 -10.87 13.72
CA GLN A 10 18.22 -10.13 14.61
C GLN A 10 16.78 -10.26 14.13
N VAL A 11 15.99 -11.14 14.74
CA VAL A 11 14.57 -11.33 14.43
C VAL A 11 13.75 -10.23 15.08
N VAL A 12 13.04 -9.43 14.28
CA VAL A 12 12.12 -8.37 14.74
C VAL A 12 10.69 -8.89 14.60
N ASN A 13 10.05 -9.21 15.69
CA ASN A 13 8.71 -9.79 15.68
C ASN A 13 7.99 -9.54 17.00
N GLU A 14 6.68 -9.23 16.95
CA GLU A 14 5.81 -9.11 18.12
C GLU A 14 6.39 -8.21 19.23
N GLY A 15 6.85 -7.01 18.84
CA GLY A 15 7.36 -6.00 19.77
C GLY A 15 8.74 -6.30 20.36
N GLN A 16 9.48 -7.26 19.82
CA GLN A 16 10.79 -7.70 20.32
C GLN A 16 11.82 -7.81 19.20
N VAL A 17 13.09 -7.62 19.58
CA VAL A 17 14.26 -7.94 18.75
C VAL A 17 15.09 -8.98 19.48
N LYS A 18 15.31 -10.14 18.85
CA LYS A 18 16.08 -11.26 19.44
C LYS A 18 17.02 -11.88 18.42
N THR A 19 18.24 -12.19 18.81
CA THR A 19 19.14 -13.01 17.97
C THR A 19 18.67 -14.44 17.93
N ALA A 20 18.49 -15.00 16.74
CA ALA A 20 18.07 -16.38 16.55
C ALA A 20 18.55 -16.94 15.19
N ASP A 21 18.51 -18.26 15.08
CA ASP A 21 18.52 -18.98 13.82
C ASP A 21 17.08 -19.26 13.39
N VAL A 22 16.80 -19.18 12.09
CA VAL A 22 15.47 -19.44 11.51
C VAL A 22 15.59 -20.46 10.41
N LEU A 23 14.88 -21.60 10.57
CA LEU A 23 14.82 -22.70 9.60
C LEU A 23 13.55 -22.58 8.77
N LEU A 24 13.72 -22.50 7.45
CA LEU A 24 12.62 -22.49 6.47
C LEU A 24 12.58 -23.85 5.74
N LYS A 25 11.42 -24.49 5.77
CA LYS A 25 11.19 -25.78 5.12
C LYS A 25 9.76 -25.89 4.61
N ASN A 26 9.58 -26.44 3.43
CA ASN A 26 8.27 -26.66 2.80
C ASN A 26 7.40 -25.39 2.70
N GLY A 27 8.04 -24.24 2.48
CA GLY A 27 7.34 -22.96 2.35
C GLY A 27 7.02 -22.28 3.69
N ARG A 28 7.33 -22.92 4.81
CA ARG A 28 6.96 -22.44 6.15
C ARG A 28 8.17 -22.18 7.03
N ILE A 29 7.96 -21.41 8.07
CA ILE A 29 8.90 -21.24 9.18
C ILE A 29 8.80 -22.51 10.03
N GLU A 30 9.82 -23.34 9.94
CA GLU A 30 9.85 -24.64 10.65
C GLU A 30 10.27 -24.47 12.11
N LYS A 31 11.31 -23.64 12.35
CA LYS A 31 11.85 -23.37 13.70
C LYS A 31 12.44 -21.99 13.82
N VAL A 32 12.32 -21.42 15.02
CA VAL A 32 12.98 -20.17 15.45
C VAL A 32 13.63 -20.45 16.80
N LEU A 33 14.95 -20.65 16.84
CA LEU A 33 15.68 -21.01 18.06
C LEU A 33 17.00 -20.21 18.16
N PRO A 34 17.58 -20.07 19.36
CA PRO A 34 18.87 -19.40 19.51
C PRO A 34 20.01 -20.01 18.67
N GLN A 35 19.96 -21.32 18.44
CA GLN A 35 20.88 -22.05 17.59
C GLN A 35 20.19 -23.28 16.99
N ILE A 36 20.37 -23.48 15.69
CA ILE A 36 19.81 -24.60 14.93
C ILE A 36 20.96 -25.37 14.23
N SER A 37 20.99 -26.69 14.41
CA SER A 37 21.84 -27.56 13.64
C SER A 37 20.98 -28.44 12.74
N VAL A 38 21.31 -28.51 11.46
CA VAL A 38 20.60 -29.33 10.47
C VAL A 38 21.55 -30.33 9.85
N ALA A 39 21.19 -31.60 9.87
CA ALA A 39 22.01 -32.68 9.29
C ALA A 39 21.83 -32.85 7.76
N ASP A 40 20.83 -32.16 7.17
CA ASP A 40 20.57 -32.25 5.73
C ASP A 40 21.62 -31.47 4.93
N LYS A 41 22.31 -32.16 4.02
CA LYS A 41 23.39 -31.56 3.20
C LYS A 41 22.88 -30.60 2.11
N ASN A 42 21.57 -30.55 1.87
CA ASN A 42 20.96 -29.69 0.87
C ASN A 42 20.46 -28.37 1.45
N VAL A 43 20.76 -28.05 2.70
CA VAL A 43 20.44 -26.79 3.35
C VAL A 43 21.29 -25.66 2.77
N ILE A 44 20.65 -24.59 2.37
CA ILE A 44 21.32 -23.32 2.05
C ILE A 44 21.41 -22.51 3.33
N GLU A 45 22.62 -22.29 3.83
CA GLU A 45 22.86 -21.42 4.95
C GLU A 45 23.02 -19.97 4.47
N ILE A 46 22.37 -19.04 5.19
CA ILE A 46 22.48 -17.59 4.99
C ILE A 46 22.99 -16.99 6.29
N ASP A 47 24.13 -16.32 6.21
CA ASP A 47 24.68 -15.58 7.35
C ASP A 47 23.91 -14.29 7.55
N GLY A 48 23.26 -14.18 8.70
CA GLY A 48 22.48 -13.03 9.14
C GLY A 48 23.20 -12.09 10.08
N GLU A 49 24.50 -12.32 10.35
CA GLU A 49 25.24 -11.48 11.31
C GLU A 49 25.18 -10.00 10.93
N GLY A 50 24.83 -9.16 11.90
CA GLY A 50 24.66 -7.72 11.70
C GLY A 50 23.41 -7.29 10.93
N LYS A 51 22.56 -8.23 10.51
CA LYS A 51 21.33 -7.95 9.76
C LYS A 51 20.08 -8.24 10.57
N TYR A 52 18.95 -7.80 10.06
CA TYR A 52 17.65 -7.95 10.68
C TYR A 52 16.71 -8.75 9.80
N LEU A 53 15.97 -9.69 10.40
CA LEU A 53 14.89 -10.43 9.76
C LEU A 53 13.55 -9.86 10.20
N LEU A 54 12.77 -9.40 9.24
CA LEU A 54 11.43 -8.89 9.44
C LEU A 54 10.41 -9.86 8.81
N PRO A 55 9.18 -9.98 9.32
CA PRO A 55 8.10 -10.50 8.51
C PRO A 55 7.93 -9.58 7.30
N GLY A 56 7.63 -10.16 6.14
CA GLY A 56 7.44 -9.40 4.92
C GLY A 56 6.33 -8.35 5.09
N ALA A 57 6.56 -7.16 4.56
CA ALA A 57 5.54 -6.13 4.55
C ALA A 57 4.33 -6.56 3.71
N ILE A 58 3.14 -6.18 4.15
CA ILE A 58 1.87 -6.40 3.46
C ILE A 58 1.31 -5.03 3.10
N ASP A 59 1.09 -4.77 1.81
CA ASP A 59 0.54 -3.51 1.32
C ASP A 59 -0.94 -3.71 0.96
N ASP A 60 -1.82 -3.14 1.74
CA ASP A 60 -3.26 -3.32 1.59
C ASP A 60 -3.91 -2.36 0.60
N GLN A 61 -3.12 -1.44 0.02
CA GLN A 61 -3.63 -0.50 -0.98
C GLN A 61 -2.64 -0.26 -2.13
N VAL A 62 -2.88 -0.95 -3.27
CA VAL A 62 -2.10 -0.75 -4.50
C VAL A 62 -2.98 -0.73 -5.73
N HIS A 63 -2.48 -0.14 -6.83
CA HIS A 63 -3.10 -0.06 -8.15
C HIS A 63 -2.10 -0.58 -9.22
N PHE A 64 -2.07 -1.88 -9.45
CA PHE A 64 -1.14 -2.51 -10.42
C PHE A 64 -1.63 -2.44 -11.87
N ARG A 65 -2.80 -1.80 -12.07
CA ARG A 65 -3.31 -1.36 -13.38
C ARG A 65 -3.71 -2.47 -14.36
N GLU A 66 -3.62 -3.72 -14.00
CA GLU A 66 -3.98 -4.86 -14.86
C GLU A 66 -5.28 -5.53 -14.37
N PRO A 67 -6.22 -5.80 -15.30
CA PRO A 67 -6.17 -5.62 -16.77
C PRO A 67 -6.39 -4.19 -17.27
N GLY A 68 -6.15 -3.99 -18.56
CA GLY A 68 -6.58 -2.84 -19.38
C GLY A 68 -5.72 -1.59 -19.35
N LEU A 69 -4.95 -1.34 -18.28
CA LEU A 69 -4.09 -0.17 -18.16
C LEU A 69 -2.60 -0.57 -18.14
N THR A 70 -2.28 -1.65 -18.85
CA THR A 70 -0.96 -2.31 -18.82
C THR A 70 0.17 -1.49 -19.43
N HIS A 71 -0.13 -0.40 -20.13
CA HIS A 71 0.89 0.51 -20.64
C HIS A 71 1.70 1.16 -19.51
N LYS A 72 1.12 1.38 -18.35
CA LYS A 72 1.77 2.04 -17.20
C LYS A 72 2.20 1.09 -16.07
N ALA A 73 1.53 -0.07 -15.91
CA ALA A 73 1.90 -1.08 -14.91
C ALA A 73 1.25 -2.43 -15.22
N THR A 74 1.83 -3.52 -14.72
CA THR A 74 1.25 -4.86 -14.74
C THR A 74 1.42 -5.52 -13.38
N ILE A 75 0.61 -6.54 -13.08
CA ILE A 75 0.76 -7.32 -11.83
C ILE A 75 2.19 -7.89 -11.74
N TYR A 76 2.77 -8.35 -12.84
CA TYR A 76 4.15 -8.84 -12.85
C TYR A 76 5.16 -7.76 -12.47
N THR A 77 5.15 -6.62 -13.17
CA THR A 77 6.16 -5.56 -12.97
C THR A 77 6.10 -4.96 -11.58
N GLU A 78 4.89 -4.71 -11.09
CA GLU A 78 4.73 -4.05 -9.79
C GLU A 78 4.89 -5.04 -8.63
N SER A 79 4.53 -6.32 -8.78
CA SER A 79 4.87 -7.35 -7.79
C SER A 79 6.37 -7.60 -7.72
N LYS A 80 7.09 -7.49 -8.83
CA LYS A 80 8.56 -7.53 -8.84
C LYS A 80 9.15 -6.34 -8.09
N ALA A 81 8.65 -5.13 -8.32
CA ALA A 81 9.05 -3.94 -7.58
C ALA A 81 8.73 -4.07 -6.07
N ALA A 82 7.55 -4.59 -5.72
CA ALA A 82 7.13 -4.88 -4.35
C ALA A 82 8.12 -5.83 -3.65
N VAL A 83 8.44 -6.97 -4.27
CA VAL A 83 9.39 -7.95 -3.73
C VAL A 83 10.78 -7.35 -3.50
N ALA A 84 11.30 -6.53 -4.44
CA ALA A 84 12.57 -5.83 -4.25
C ALA A 84 12.53 -4.85 -3.07
N GLY A 85 11.35 -4.27 -2.79
CA GLY A 85 11.11 -3.37 -1.67
C GLY A 85 10.76 -4.06 -0.35
N GLY A 86 10.75 -5.41 -0.31
CA GLY A 86 10.41 -6.17 0.90
C GLY A 86 8.90 -6.30 1.16
N VAL A 87 8.05 -5.94 0.20
CA VAL A 87 6.61 -6.19 0.24
C VAL A 87 6.33 -7.59 -0.30
N THR A 88 5.87 -8.49 0.57
CA THR A 88 5.66 -9.91 0.23
C THR A 88 4.23 -10.25 -0.13
N SER A 89 3.29 -9.36 0.21
CA SER A 89 1.87 -9.51 -0.08
C SER A 89 1.25 -8.17 -0.40
N PHE A 90 0.27 -8.15 -1.30
CA PHE A 90 -0.48 -6.94 -1.63
C PHE A 90 -1.97 -7.19 -1.81
N MET A 91 -2.77 -6.12 -1.65
CA MET A 91 -4.19 -6.12 -1.96
C MET A 91 -4.48 -5.00 -2.97
N GLU A 92 -4.93 -5.39 -4.17
CA GLU A 92 -5.07 -4.46 -5.29
C GLU A 92 -6.51 -3.98 -5.48
N MET A 93 -6.62 -2.70 -5.76
CA MET A 93 -7.87 -1.99 -5.97
C MET A 93 -8.59 -2.38 -7.28
N PRO A 94 -9.93 -2.23 -7.34
CA PRO A 94 -10.74 -2.74 -8.45
C PRO A 94 -10.79 -1.84 -9.69
N ASN A 95 -10.18 -0.65 -9.67
CA ASN A 95 -10.28 0.37 -10.72
C ASN A 95 -9.40 0.11 -11.93
N THR A 96 -9.59 -1.05 -12.53
CA THR A 96 -8.97 -1.53 -13.78
C THR A 96 -9.92 -1.34 -14.97
N VAL A 97 -9.55 -1.80 -16.17
CA VAL A 97 -10.41 -1.76 -17.36
C VAL A 97 -10.52 -3.16 -17.95
N PRO A 98 -11.67 -3.83 -17.80
CA PRO A 98 -12.85 -3.39 -17.05
C PRO A 98 -12.60 -3.35 -15.53
N PRO A 99 -13.40 -2.57 -14.76
CA PRO A 99 -13.33 -2.60 -13.31
C PRO A 99 -13.90 -3.93 -12.76
N ALA A 100 -13.38 -4.39 -11.62
CA ALA A 100 -13.81 -5.66 -11.00
C ALA A 100 -15.20 -5.54 -10.34
N PHE A 101 -16.25 -5.31 -11.13
CA PHE A 101 -17.64 -5.11 -10.69
C PHE A 101 -18.49 -6.38 -10.61
N THR A 102 -17.96 -7.50 -11.10
CA THR A 102 -18.60 -8.81 -11.00
C THR A 102 -17.65 -9.84 -10.42
N GLN A 103 -18.19 -10.91 -9.84
CA GLN A 103 -17.37 -12.01 -9.31
C GLN A 103 -16.52 -12.67 -10.40
N GLU A 104 -17.02 -12.69 -11.65
CA GLU A 104 -16.30 -13.20 -12.80
C GLU A 104 -15.07 -12.32 -13.14
N LEU A 105 -15.27 -11.00 -13.26
CA LEU A 105 -14.17 -10.07 -13.53
C LEU A 105 -13.13 -10.07 -12.39
N LEU A 106 -13.58 -10.20 -11.15
CA LEU A 106 -12.69 -10.36 -10.01
C LEU A 106 -11.87 -11.64 -10.12
N GLU A 107 -12.48 -12.78 -10.50
CA GLU A 107 -11.74 -14.04 -10.65
C GLU A 107 -10.76 -14.00 -11.83
N GLN A 108 -11.07 -13.31 -12.93
CA GLN A 108 -10.12 -13.07 -14.02
C GLN A 108 -8.85 -12.35 -13.51
N LYS A 109 -8.98 -11.37 -12.61
CA LYS A 109 -7.82 -10.75 -11.97
C LYS A 109 -7.02 -11.74 -11.12
N TYR A 110 -7.70 -12.61 -10.36
CA TYR A 110 -7.02 -13.69 -9.62
C TYR A 110 -6.25 -14.64 -10.53
N GLU A 111 -6.79 -14.95 -11.73
CA GLU A 111 -6.09 -15.76 -12.72
C GLU A 111 -4.82 -15.07 -13.24
N ILE A 112 -4.88 -13.77 -13.51
CA ILE A 112 -3.69 -13.01 -13.90
C ILE A 112 -2.65 -13.05 -12.77
N GLY A 113 -3.07 -12.78 -11.52
CA GLY A 113 -2.20 -12.84 -10.34
C GLY A 113 -1.53 -14.21 -10.18
N ARG A 114 -2.30 -15.29 -10.33
CA ARG A 114 -1.80 -16.68 -10.25
C ARG A 114 -0.69 -16.96 -11.26
N ASN A 115 -0.80 -16.42 -12.46
CA ASN A 115 0.11 -16.68 -13.54
C ASN A 115 1.34 -15.77 -13.54
N THR A 116 1.24 -14.58 -12.96
CA THR A 116 2.26 -13.53 -13.15
C THR A 116 2.87 -12.97 -11.87
N SER A 117 2.14 -12.95 -10.76
CA SER A 117 2.59 -12.27 -9.54
C SER A 117 3.77 -13.00 -8.87
N LEU A 118 4.81 -12.24 -8.51
CA LEU A 118 5.92 -12.74 -7.68
C LEU A 118 5.64 -12.62 -6.18
N ALA A 119 4.80 -11.68 -5.76
CA ALA A 119 4.33 -11.52 -4.40
C ALA A 119 2.97 -12.21 -4.20
N ASN A 120 2.59 -12.53 -2.96
CA ASN A 120 1.26 -13.01 -2.64
C ASN A 120 0.23 -11.89 -2.87
N TYR A 121 -1.01 -12.26 -3.20
CA TYR A 121 -1.97 -11.28 -3.69
C TYR A 121 -3.40 -11.53 -3.24
N SER A 122 -4.16 -10.46 -3.13
CA SER A 122 -5.61 -10.45 -3.12
C SER A 122 -6.13 -9.23 -3.88
N PHE A 123 -7.42 -9.26 -4.23
CA PHE A 123 -8.06 -8.20 -5.00
C PHE A 123 -9.38 -7.81 -4.33
N PHE A 124 -9.67 -6.51 -4.29
CA PHE A 124 -10.94 -6.01 -3.79
C PHE A 124 -12.06 -6.17 -4.83
N MET A 125 -13.25 -6.53 -4.35
CA MET A 125 -14.48 -6.42 -5.13
C MET A 125 -14.86 -4.95 -5.27
N GLY A 126 -15.07 -4.50 -6.51
CA GLY A 126 -15.44 -3.12 -6.82
C GLY A 126 -16.93 -2.85 -6.66
N THR A 127 -17.27 -1.62 -6.27
CA THR A 127 -18.64 -1.15 -6.12
C THR A 127 -18.98 -0.07 -7.13
N SER A 128 -20.26 -0.05 -7.54
CA SER A 128 -20.92 1.02 -8.25
C SER A 128 -22.29 1.29 -7.63
N ASN A 129 -22.97 2.33 -8.07
CA ASN A 129 -24.35 2.60 -7.60
C ASN A 129 -25.35 1.46 -7.93
N GLU A 130 -25.02 0.54 -8.86
CA GLU A 130 -25.96 -0.40 -9.47
C GLU A 130 -25.62 -1.88 -9.19
N ASN A 131 -24.43 -2.20 -8.62
CA ASN A 131 -23.98 -3.59 -8.48
C ASN A 131 -24.02 -4.16 -7.06
N ALA A 132 -24.81 -3.59 -6.14
CA ALA A 132 -24.84 -4.02 -4.73
C ALA A 132 -25.10 -5.52 -4.56
N ASP A 133 -26.04 -6.11 -5.34
CA ASP A 133 -26.35 -7.55 -5.26
C ASP A 133 -25.15 -8.42 -5.69
N GLU A 134 -24.40 -7.97 -6.68
CA GLU A 134 -23.20 -8.66 -7.14
C GLU A 134 -22.06 -8.54 -6.10
N VAL A 135 -21.91 -7.37 -5.50
CA VAL A 135 -20.96 -7.12 -4.40
C VAL A 135 -21.23 -8.06 -3.23
N LEU A 136 -22.49 -8.25 -2.83
CA LEU A 136 -22.87 -9.07 -1.69
C LEU A 136 -22.61 -10.57 -1.88
N LYS A 137 -22.45 -11.07 -3.12
CA LYS A 137 -21.98 -12.44 -3.37
C LYS A 137 -20.55 -12.68 -2.85
N THR A 138 -19.80 -11.62 -2.51
CA THR A 138 -18.51 -11.72 -1.86
C THR A 138 -18.60 -12.40 -0.48
N ASN A 139 -19.76 -12.35 0.19
CA ASN A 139 -19.99 -13.03 1.46
C ASN A 139 -19.78 -14.54 1.36
N ASP A 140 -20.17 -15.16 0.23
CA ASP A 140 -19.99 -16.60 -0.02
C ASP A 140 -18.50 -16.97 -0.19
N ARG A 141 -17.65 -15.97 -0.43
CA ARG A 141 -16.22 -16.12 -0.70
C ARG A 141 -15.35 -15.35 0.30
N LYS A 142 -15.88 -15.04 1.48
CA LYS A 142 -15.23 -14.18 2.48
C LYS A 142 -13.83 -14.64 2.92
N ASN A 143 -13.53 -15.93 2.81
CA ASN A 143 -12.21 -16.46 3.13
C ASN A 143 -11.21 -16.37 1.96
N ASP A 144 -11.63 -15.92 0.79
CA ASP A 144 -10.85 -15.91 -0.45
C ASP A 144 -10.64 -14.51 -1.04
N ILE A 145 -11.33 -13.49 -0.53
CA ILE A 145 -11.34 -12.11 -1.06
C ILE A 145 -11.02 -11.15 0.09
N CYS A 146 -10.10 -10.19 -0.14
CA CYS A 146 -9.66 -9.28 0.93
C CYS A 146 -10.78 -8.37 1.45
N GLY A 147 -11.66 -7.91 0.60
CA GLY A 147 -12.78 -7.04 0.98
C GLY A 147 -13.50 -6.42 -0.20
N VAL A 148 -14.39 -5.50 0.12
CA VAL A 148 -15.14 -4.67 -0.82
C VAL A 148 -14.53 -3.27 -0.82
N LYS A 149 -14.33 -2.68 -2.01
CA LYS A 149 -13.84 -1.30 -2.15
C LYS A 149 -14.96 -0.38 -2.61
N ILE A 150 -15.13 0.73 -1.87
CA ILE A 150 -16.05 1.82 -2.21
C ILE A 150 -15.27 3.11 -2.44
N PHE A 151 -15.53 3.80 -3.55
CA PHE A 151 -15.07 5.14 -3.80
C PHE A 151 -16.18 6.14 -3.45
N MET A 152 -16.04 6.83 -2.32
CA MET A 152 -16.97 7.88 -1.86
C MET A 152 -16.52 9.28 -2.28
N GLY A 153 -15.65 9.37 -3.27
CA GLY A 153 -15.14 10.56 -3.93
C GLY A 153 -14.76 10.24 -5.36
N SER A 154 -14.54 11.26 -6.19
CA SER A 154 -14.21 11.09 -7.62
C SER A 154 -13.03 10.16 -7.84
N SER A 155 -13.28 9.10 -8.57
CA SER A 155 -12.31 8.18 -9.13
C SER A 155 -12.47 8.13 -10.65
N THR A 156 -11.61 7.39 -11.33
CA THR A 156 -11.71 7.17 -12.78
C THR A 156 -12.92 6.31 -13.13
N GLY A 157 -13.68 6.72 -14.14
CA GLY A 157 -14.84 5.96 -14.63
C GLY A 157 -16.09 6.07 -13.73
N ASN A 158 -16.96 5.06 -13.78
CA ASN A 158 -18.24 5.00 -13.03
C ASN A 158 -18.08 4.33 -11.65
N LEU A 159 -17.01 4.67 -10.93
CA LEU A 159 -16.65 4.05 -9.64
C LEU A 159 -17.17 4.83 -8.43
N LEU A 160 -17.64 6.07 -8.62
CA LEU A 160 -18.22 6.87 -7.54
C LEU A 160 -19.51 6.19 -7.04
N VAL A 161 -19.58 5.97 -5.71
CA VAL A 161 -20.78 5.50 -5.04
C VAL A 161 -21.30 6.60 -4.14
N ASP A 162 -22.33 7.28 -4.57
CA ASP A 162 -23.01 8.39 -3.88
C ASP A 162 -24.49 8.11 -3.59
N ASN A 163 -25.02 6.98 -4.07
CA ASN A 163 -26.38 6.55 -3.78
C ASN A 163 -26.49 6.03 -2.34
N ALA A 164 -27.22 6.77 -1.50
CA ALA A 164 -27.39 6.44 -0.09
C ALA A 164 -28.03 5.06 0.17
N LEU A 165 -28.94 4.59 -0.70
CA LEU A 165 -29.56 3.28 -0.57
C LEU A 165 -28.57 2.14 -0.87
N THR A 166 -27.75 2.33 -1.88
CA THR A 166 -26.68 1.38 -2.25
C THR A 166 -25.66 1.27 -1.12
N LEU A 167 -25.20 2.42 -0.58
CA LEU A 167 -24.29 2.46 0.57
C LEU A 167 -24.91 1.75 1.78
N ASP A 168 -26.14 2.13 2.16
CA ASP A 168 -26.84 1.54 3.32
C ASP A 168 -26.96 0.01 3.19
N LYS A 169 -27.30 -0.49 1.99
CA LYS A 169 -27.41 -1.92 1.71
C LYS A 169 -26.07 -2.64 1.86
N ILE A 170 -25.02 -2.14 1.22
CA ILE A 170 -23.68 -2.77 1.28
C ILE A 170 -23.15 -2.77 2.70
N PHE A 171 -23.24 -1.65 3.43
CA PHE A 171 -22.78 -1.59 4.82
C PHE A 171 -23.58 -2.50 5.74
N ARG A 172 -24.90 -2.64 5.53
CA ARG A 172 -25.75 -3.50 6.33
C ARG A 172 -25.49 -4.99 6.13
N GLU A 173 -25.21 -5.41 4.90
CA GLU A 173 -25.24 -6.82 4.51
C GLU A 173 -23.86 -7.42 4.23
N SER A 174 -22.79 -6.61 4.12
CA SER A 174 -21.44 -7.14 3.89
C SER A 174 -20.88 -7.83 5.14
N GLU A 175 -20.46 -9.09 4.98
CA GLU A 175 -19.74 -9.85 6.00
C GLU A 175 -18.21 -9.68 5.92
N VAL A 176 -17.71 -9.04 4.85
CA VAL A 176 -16.29 -8.74 4.67
C VAL A 176 -15.97 -7.30 5.03
N LEU A 177 -14.68 -6.99 5.18
CA LEU A 177 -14.21 -5.64 5.41
C LEU A 177 -14.55 -4.73 4.21
N ILE A 178 -15.07 -3.54 4.49
CA ILE A 178 -15.34 -2.50 3.52
C ILE A 178 -14.19 -1.48 3.60
N ALA A 179 -13.44 -1.30 2.51
CA ALA A 179 -12.40 -0.29 2.38
C ALA A 179 -12.93 0.92 1.60
N THR A 180 -12.75 2.13 2.13
CA THR A 180 -13.32 3.34 1.51
C THR A 180 -12.26 4.40 1.20
N HIS A 181 -12.32 4.95 -0.02
CA HIS A 181 -11.73 6.24 -0.35
C HIS A 181 -12.74 7.33 -0.01
N CYS A 182 -12.36 8.28 0.84
CA CYS A 182 -13.26 9.27 1.40
C CYS A 182 -12.84 10.70 1.05
N GLU A 183 -13.55 11.30 0.09
CA GLU A 183 -13.48 12.73 -0.23
C GLU A 183 -14.87 13.22 -0.70
N ASP A 184 -15.36 14.34 -0.18
CA ASP A 184 -16.67 14.88 -0.56
C ASP A 184 -16.58 15.65 -1.90
N GLU A 185 -17.17 15.08 -2.94
CA GLU A 185 -17.14 15.63 -4.30
C GLU A 185 -17.79 17.01 -4.41
N ARG A 186 -18.78 17.30 -3.59
CA ARG A 186 -19.47 18.62 -3.60
C ARG A 186 -18.53 19.73 -3.11
N ILE A 187 -17.74 19.42 -2.07
CA ILE A 187 -16.73 20.35 -1.53
C ILE A 187 -15.61 20.55 -2.55
N ILE A 188 -15.11 19.46 -3.16
CA ILE A 188 -14.07 19.51 -4.20
C ILE A 188 -14.51 20.39 -5.36
N LYS A 189 -15.72 20.18 -5.90
CA LYS A 189 -16.28 20.98 -7.00
C LYS A 189 -16.40 22.47 -6.63
N ARG A 190 -16.97 22.74 -5.46
CA ARG A 190 -17.07 24.13 -4.95
C ARG A 190 -15.70 24.82 -4.86
N ASN A 191 -14.70 24.13 -4.33
CA ASN A 191 -13.36 24.67 -4.17
C ASN A 191 -12.68 24.90 -5.53
N LEU A 192 -12.85 23.97 -6.47
CA LEU A 192 -12.34 24.09 -7.84
C LEU A 192 -12.97 25.28 -8.58
N GLU A 193 -14.30 25.43 -8.50
CA GLU A 193 -15.03 26.55 -9.12
C GLU A 193 -14.59 27.90 -8.54
N ARG A 194 -14.39 27.96 -7.22
CA ARG A 194 -13.86 29.16 -6.56
C ARG A 194 -12.49 29.55 -7.11
N LEU A 195 -11.55 28.60 -7.20
CA LEU A 195 -10.20 28.88 -7.70
C LEU A 195 -10.22 29.26 -9.20
N LYS A 196 -11.06 28.63 -10.01
CA LYS A 196 -11.24 29.00 -11.42
C LYS A 196 -11.77 30.43 -11.60
N SER A 197 -12.62 30.92 -10.68
CA SER A 197 -13.12 32.27 -10.72
C SER A 197 -12.07 33.38 -10.48
N GLU A 198 -10.87 32.97 -9.97
CA GLU A 198 -9.73 33.87 -9.80
C GLU A 198 -9.01 34.21 -11.13
N ASN A 199 -9.45 33.63 -12.26
CA ASN A 199 -8.89 33.84 -13.61
C ASN A 199 -7.37 33.66 -13.68
N ARG A 200 -6.82 32.70 -12.92
CA ARG A 200 -5.43 32.30 -12.98
C ARG A 200 -5.29 30.80 -13.31
N GLU A 201 -4.16 30.44 -13.83
CA GLU A 201 -3.83 29.05 -14.07
C GLU A 201 -3.73 28.27 -12.74
N LEU A 202 -4.27 27.04 -12.74
CA LEU A 202 -4.16 26.13 -11.61
C LEU A 202 -2.88 25.30 -11.71
N THR A 203 -2.21 25.14 -10.59
CA THR A 203 -0.97 24.38 -10.46
C THR A 203 -1.11 23.20 -9.48
N ALA A 204 -0.11 22.34 -9.39
CA ALA A 204 -0.09 21.28 -8.40
C ALA A 204 -0.19 21.79 -6.96
N ALA A 205 0.27 23.01 -6.67
CA ALA A 205 0.16 23.65 -5.35
C ALA A 205 -1.27 23.97 -4.95
N ASP A 206 -2.20 24.05 -5.91
CA ASP A 206 -3.64 24.27 -5.65
C ASP A 206 -4.36 22.97 -5.25
N HIS A 207 -3.73 21.82 -5.49
CA HIS A 207 -4.35 20.52 -5.25
C HIS A 207 -4.85 20.34 -3.82
N PRO A 208 -4.09 20.65 -2.76
CA PRO A 208 -4.57 20.56 -1.38
C PRO A 208 -5.62 21.61 -1.00
N VAL A 209 -5.78 22.67 -1.78
CA VAL A 209 -6.84 23.66 -1.59
C VAL A 209 -8.15 23.20 -2.24
N ILE A 210 -8.06 22.51 -3.37
CA ILE A 210 -9.22 21.92 -4.06
C ILE A 210 -9.73 20.72 -3.28
N ARG A 211 -8.81 19.79 -2.90
CA ARG A 211 -9.07 18.59 -2.09
C ARG A 211 -8.64 18.87 -0.66
N ASP A 212 -9.40 19.70 0.01
CA ASP A 212 -9.07 20.22 1.34
C ASP A 212 -9.38 19.23 2.48
N GLU A 213 -9.07 19.65 3.70
CA GLU A 213 -9.30 18.87 4.91
C GLU A 213 -10.78 18.62 5.18
N GLU A 214 -11.64 19.56 4.77
CA GLU A 214 -13.09 19.43 4.92
C GLU A 214 -13.66 18.33 4.03
N ALA A 215 -13.21 18.26 2.78
CA ALA A 215 -13.65 17.24 1.85
C ALA A 215 -13.32 15.82 2.36
N CYS A 216 -12.14 15.63 2.95
CA CYS A 216 -11.73 14.34 3.56
C CYS A 216 -12.58 14.05 4.80
N PHE A 217 -12.70 15.02 5.71
CA PHE A 217 -13.39 14.85 6.99
C PHE A 217 -14.87 14.49 6.82
N GLU A 218 -15.61 15.25 6.00
CA GLU A 218 -17.06 15.06 5.82
C GLU A 218 -17.37 13.67 5.24
N SER A 219 -16.59 13.22 4.27
CA SER A 219 -16.76 11.89 3.67
C SER A 219 -16.37 10.77 4.65
N SER A 220 -15.25 10.88 5.36
CA SER A 220 -14.81 9.91 6.37
C SER A 220 -15.81 9.83 7.52
N PHE A 221 -16.31 10.96 7.99
CA PHE A 221 -17.33 11.03 9.02
C PHE A 221 -18.62 10.30 8.59
N TYR A 222 -19.09 10.56 7.38
CA TYR A 222 -20.29 9.91 6.83
C TYR A 222 -20.12 8.39 6.73
N ALA A 223 -18.99 7.90 6.21
CA ALA A 223 -18.69 6.47 6.12
C ALA A 223 -18.71 5.81 7.53
N ILE A 224 -18.10 6.46 8.51
CA ILE A 224 -18.07 5.99 9.91
C ILE A 224 -19.47 5.95 10.52
N GLN A 225 -20.34 6.94 10.24
CA GLN A 225 -21.71 6.92 10.76
C GLN A 225 -22.51 5.74 10.21
N ILE A 226 -22.38 5.43 8.91
CA ILE A 226 -23.04 4.26 8.31
C ILE A 226 -22.48 2.96 8.91
N ALA A 227 -21.16 2.85 9.05
CA ALA A 227 -20.52 1.68 9.64
C ALA A 227 -20.98 1.44 11.10
N LYS A 228 -21.04 2.50 11.90
CA LYS A 228 -21.57 2.42 13.29
C LYS A 228 -23.03 2.01 13.35
N LYS A 229 -23.86 2.54 12.43
CA LYS A 229 -25.29 2.21 12.34
C LYS A 229 -25.50 0.71 12.13
N HIS A 230 -24.70 0.08 11.28
CA HIS A 230 -24.85 -1.32 10.89
C HIS A 230 -23.88 -2.28 11.60
N GLY A 231 -22.90 -1.77 12.34
CA GLY A 231 -21.86 -2.58 12.97
C GLY A 231 -20.90 -3.19 11.94
N SER A 232 -20.72 -2.57 10.78
CA SER A 232 -19.88 -3.07 9.69
C SER A 232 -18.40 -2.97 10.03
N ARG A 233 -17.56 -3.83 9.42
CA ARG A 233 -16.11 -3.66 9.45
C ARG A 233 -15.70 -2.66 8.38
N LEU A 234 -15.18 -1.52 8.80
CA LEU A 234 -14.76 -0.42 7.92
C LEU A 234 -13.27 -0.16 8.04
N HIS A 235 -12.61 0.02 6.92
CA HIS A 235 -11.24 0.50 6.83
C HIS A 235 -11.20 1.78 5.99
N ILE A 236 -10.83 2.90 6.62
CA ILE A 236 -10.68 4.18 5.91
C ILE A 236 -9.25 4.23 5.36
N LEU A 237 -9.13 4.31 4.05
CA LEU A 237 -7.87 4.33 3.33
C LEU A 237 -7.20 5.71 3.40
N HIS A 238 -5.87 5.75 3.31
CA HIS A 238 -5.03 6.93 3.08
C HIS A 238 -5.45 8.20 3.83
N ILE A 239 -5.61 8.13 5.16
CA ILE A 239 -5.86 9.32 5.99
C ILE A 239 -4.76 10.35 5.75
N SER A 240 -5.16 11.58 5.45
CA SER A 240 -4.25 12.63 5.02
C SER A 240 -4.35 13.93 5.82
N THR A 241 -5.28 14.03 6.78
CA THR A 241 -5.56 15.27 7.52
C THR A 241 -5.56 15.09 9.03
N GLU A 242 -5.10 16.12 9.75
CA GLU A 242 -5.22 16.20 11.21
C GLU A 242 -6.69 16.16 11.65
N LYS A 243 -7.56 16.79 10.87
CA LYS A 243 -8.99 16.89 11.17
C LYS A 243 -9.68 15.53 11.24
N GLU A 244 -9.31 14.58 10.39
CA GLU A 244 -9.88 13.22 10.38
C GLU A 244 -9.49 12.41 11.62
N LEU A 245 -8.35 12.71 12.27
CA LEU A 245 -7.80 11.90 13.36
C LEU A 245 -8.70 11.83 14.60
N GLN A 246 -9.60 12.80 14.78
CA GLN A 246 -10.60 12.77 15.87
C GLN A 246 -11.68 11.69 15.66
N LEU A 247 -11.78 11.12 14.48
CA LEU A 247 -12.74 10.07 14.14
C LEU A 247 -12.30 8.68 14.60
N PHE A 248 -11.02 8.51 14.92
CA PHE A 248 -10.39 7.23 15.23
C PHE A 248 -9.99 7.14 16.70
N THR A 249 -10.07 5.92 17.25
CA THR A 249 -9.78 5.64 18.67
C THR A 249 -8.59 4.70 18.83
N ASN A 250 -7.84 4.89 19.89
CA ASN A 250 -6.80 3.97 20.38
C ASN A 250 -7.17 3.32 21.73
N LEU A 251 -8.43 3.42 22.12
CA LEU A 251 -8.92 2.86 23.40
C LEU A 251 -9.18 1.35 23.33
N LEU A 252 -9.29 0.80 22.11
CA LEU A 252 -9.50 -0.62 21.88
C LEU A 252 -8.25 -1.24 21.27
N PRO A 253 -7.89 -2.48 21.64
CA PRO A 253 -6.89 -3.24 20.91
C PRO A 253 -7.35 -3.47 19.46
N LEU A 254 -6.42 -3.53 18.52
CA LEU A 254 -6.71 -3.58 17.07
C LEU A 254 -7.71 -4.68 16.71
N LYS A 255 -7.55 -5.87 17.26
CA LYS A 255 -8.45 -7.03 17.03
C LYS A 255 -9.92 -6.77 17.39
N GLU A 256 -10.20 -5.79 18.27
CA GLU A 256 -11.54 -5.42 18.70
C GLU A 256 -12.10 -4.22 17.91
N LYS A 257 -11.24 -3.50 17.16
CA LYS A 257 -11.66 -2.39 16.30
C LYS A 257 -12.48 -2.90 15.12
N ARG A 258 -13.66 -2.35 14.94
CA ARG A 258 -14.47 -2.56 13.73
C ARG A 258 -14.21 -1.47 12.68
N ILE A 259 -13.71 -0.33 13.13
CA ILE A 259 -13.33 0.81 12.27
C ILE A 259 -11.83 1.01 12.44
N THR A 260 -11.10 0.83 11.37
CA THR A 260 -9.65 0.95 11.28
C THR A 260 -9.26 2.00 10.25
N ALA A 261 -8.03 2.48 10.30
CA ALA A 261 -7.54 3.53 9.42
C ALA A 261 -6.10 3.29 8.99
N GLU A 262 -5.82 3.65 7.75
CA GLU A 262 -4.48 3.57 7.20
C GLU A 262 -3.91 4.97 6.92
N VAL A 263 -2.58 5.06 6.91
CA VAL A 263 -1.84 6.19 6.38
C VAL A 263 -0.84 5.73 5.33
N CYS A 264 -0.74 6.47 4.22
CA CYS A 264 0.25 6.14 3.21
C CYS A 264 1.59 6.81 3.47
N VAL A 265 2.67 6.11 3.07
CA VAL A 265 4.06 6.57 3.28
C VAL A 265 4.32 7.97 2.72
N HIS A 266 3.67 8.36 1.62
CA HIS A 266 3.83 9.69 1.02
C HIS A 266 3.18 10.80 1.84
N HIS A 267 2.08 10.54 2.56
CA HIS A 267 1.50 11.49 3.50
C HIS A 267 2.34 11.66 4.78
N LEU A 268 3.14 10.64 5.13
CA LEU A 268 4.12 10.72 6.22
C LEU A 268 5.43 11.40 5.79
N HIS A 269 5.70 11.52 4.50
CA HIS A 269 6.96 12.02 3.96
C HIS A 269 6.83 13.44 3.42
N PHE A 270 5.97 13.65 2.42
CA PHE A 270 5.79 14.92 1.75
C PHE A 270 4.84 15.86 2.49
N THR A 271 4.95 17.13 2.17
CA THR A 271 4.05 18.21 2.59
C THR A 271 3.64 19.06 1.38
N SER A 272 2.66 19.93 1.54
CA SER A 272 2.26 20.85 0.47
C SER A 272 3.38 21.76 -0.03
N ASN A 273 4.45 21.96 0.76
CA ASN A 273 5.62 22.72 0.35
C ASN A 273 6.39 22.06 -0.80
N ASP A 274 6.34 20.73 -0.87
CA ASP A 274 7.09 19.93 -1.85
C ASP A 274 6.48 20.00 -3.25
N TYR A 275 5.23 20.48 -3.39
CA TYR A 275 4.64 20.76 -4.70
C TYR A 275 5.43 21.80 -5.50
N LYS A 276 6.16 22.68 -4.82
CA LYS A 276 7.00 23.70 -5.48
C LYS A 276 8.11 23.07 -6.31
N GLU A 277 8.69 21.96 -5.86
CA GLU A 277 9.80 21.29 -6.52
C GLU A 277 9.35 20.09 -7.35
N LEU A 278 8.43 19.30 -6.80
CA LEU A 278 8.01 18.02 -7.39
C LEU A 278 6.75 18.17 -8.27
N GLY A 279 5.98 19.24 -8.12
CA GLY A 279 4.82 19.52 -8.95
C GLY A 279 3.84 18.35 -9.03
N ASN A 280 3.42 18.04 -10.24
CA ASN A 280 2.51 16.93 -10.53
C ASN A 280 3.07 15.54 -10.19
N LYS A 281 4.39 15.37 -10.00
CA LYS A 281 4.97 14.09 -9.58
C LYS A 281 4.36 13.60 -8.25
N ILE A 282 4.02 14.52 -7.35
CA ILE A 282 3.40 14.18 -6.05
C ILE A 282 1.89 14.47 -5.98
N LYS A 283 1.24 14.76 -7.11
CA LYS A 283 -0.22 14.87 -7.18
C LYS A 283 -0.87 13.51 -6.94
N CYS A 284 -1.65 13.37 -5.86
CA CYS A 284 -2.39 12.17 -5.46
C CYS A 284 -3.73 12.53 -4.83
N ASN A 285 -4.61 11.58 -4.67
CA ASN A 285 -5.92 11.73 -4.04
C ASN A 285 -6.05 10.74 -2.87
N PRO A 286 -6.19 11.23 -1.63
CA PRO A 286 -6.25 12.64 -1.19
C PRO A 286 -4.94 13.39 -1.41
N ALA A 287 -5.05 14.71 -1.56
CA ALA A 287 -3.88 15.57 -1.76
C ALA A 287 -2.93 15.54 -0.56
N ILE A 288 -1.64 15.74 -0.80
CA ILE A 288 -0.64 15.99 0.25
C ILE A 288 -0.92 17.36 0.86
N LYS A 289 -1.09 17.40 2.17
CA LYS A 289 -1.54 18.57 2.94
C LYS A 289 -0.39 19.39 3.53
N ALA A 290 -0.72 20.46 4.23
CA ALA A 290 0.21 21.32 4.96
C ALA A 290 1.04 20.53 6.01
N PRO A 291 2.23 21.03 6.42
CA PRO A 291 3.16 20.32 7.31
C PRO A 291 2.56 19.88 8.66
N ASN A 292 1.62 20.64 9.23
CA ASN A 292 0.94 20.28 10.49
C ASN A 292 0.19 18.93 10.37
N ASN A 293 -0.39 18.64 9.21
CA ASN A 293 -1.08 17.38 8.97
C ASN A 293 -0.09 16.20 9.02
N ARG A 294 1.06 16.31 8.37
CA ARG A 294 2.09 15.28 8.42
C ARG A 294 2.53 14.96 9.86
N GLU A 295 2.79 15.99 10.66
CA GLU A 295 3.21 15.77 12.06
C GLU A 295 2.07 15.17 12.91
N ALA A 296 0.82 15.56 12.66
CA ALA A 296 -0.34 14.95 13.32
C ALA A 296 -0.54 13.48 12.91
N LEU A 297 -0.33 13.14 11.63
CA LEU A 297 -0.39 11.76 11.14
C LEU A 297 0.68 10.88 11.80
N TRP A 298 1.92 11.37 11.93
CA TRP A 298 2.98 10.67 12.66
C TRP A 298 2.58 10.39 14.10
N LYS A 299 2.05 11.39 14.80
CA LYS A 299 1.58 11.23 16.19
C LYS A 299 0.48 10.17 16.27
N ALA A 300 -0.49 10.21 15.36
CA ALA A 300 -1.60 9.28 15.33
C ALA A 300 -1.19 7.84 14.95
N LEU A 301 -0.15 7.67 14.13
CA LEU A 301 0.44 6.36 13.83
C LEU A 301 1.12 5.76 15.06
N LEU A 302 1.84 6.59 15.83
CA LEU A 302 2.57 6.15 17.01
C LEU A 302 1.68 5.91 18.22
N ASP A 303 0.53 6.56 18.31
CA ASP A 303 -0.45 6.40 19.40
C ASP A 303 -1.62 5.46 19.06
N ASP A 304 -1.55 4.70 17.93
CA ASP A 304 -2.52 3.67 17.52
C ASP A 304 -3.92 4.19 17.12
N ARG A 305 -4.08 5.48 16.80
CA ARG A 305 -5.28 5.97 16.10
C ARG A 305 -5.25 5.60 14.62
N LEU A 306 -4.05 5.59 14.01
CA LEU A 306 -3.83 5.00 12.68
C LEU A 306 -3.21 3.62 12.85
N ASP A 307 -3.83 2.65 12.21
CA ASP A 307 -3.58 1.23 12.48
C ASP A 307 -2.47 0.65 11.60
N VAL A 308 -2.43 1.03 10.32
CA VAL A 308 -1.52 0.44 9.32
C VAL A 308 -0.85 1.50 8.45
N VAL A 309 0.24 1.10 7.80
CA VAL A 309 0.96 1.89 6.80
C VAL A 309 0.90 1.18 5.46
N ALA A 310 0.37 1.87 4.45
CA ALA A 310 0.26 1.41 3.06
C ALA A 310 0.97 2.36 2.09
N THR A 311 0.81 2.13 0.78
CA THR A 311 1.43 2.98 -0.23
C THR A 311 0.47 3.79 -1.07
N ASP A 312 -0.74 3.30 -1.31
CA ASP A 312 -1.56 3.77 -2.43
C ASP A 312 -0.73 3.83 -3.72
N HIS A 313 0.08 2.78 -3.96
CA HIS A 313 0.91 2.70 -5.16
C HIS A 313 0.04 2.79 -6.40
N ALA A 314 0.07 3.95 -7.05
CA ALA A 314 -0.81 4.30 -8.16
C ALA A 314 0.01 4.87 -9.33
N PRO A 315 0.75 4.01 -10.06
CA PRO A 315 1.68 4.44 -11.11
C PRO A 315 0.94 5.02 -12.32
N HIS A 316 1.57 6.06 -12.88
CA HIS A 316 1.22 6.71 -14.13
C HIS A 316 2.50 6.98 -14.92
N THR A 317 2.41 7.02 -16.24
CA THR A 317 3.55 7.45 -17.06
C THR A 317 3.85 8.93 -16.82
N LEU A 318 5.07 9.37 -17.10
CA LEU A 318 5.40 10.79 -16.98
C LEU A 318 4.54 11.68 -17.88
N ASP A 319 4.14 11.19 -19.05
CA ASP A 319 3.23 11.91 -19.95
C ASP A 319 1.85 12.08 -19.28
N GLU A 320 1.31 11.04 -18.64
CA GLU A 320 0.07 11.13 -17.87
C GLU A 320 0.22 12.04 -16.62
N LYS A 321 1.43 12.27 -16.14
CA LYS A 321 1.73 13.24 -15.08
C LYS A 321 1.97 14.66 -15.62
N GLY A 322 1.83 14.87 -16.94
CA GLY A 322 2.02 16.16 -17.58
C GLY A 322 3.49 16.56 -17.82
N PHE A 323 4.37 15.57 -17.97
CA PHE A 323 5.77 15.80 -18.32
C PHE A 323 6.09 15.20 -19.69
N PHE A 324 7.04 15.79 -20.41
CA PHE A 324 7.61 15.21 -21.62
C PHE A 324 9.14 15.31 -21.56
N ARG A 325 9.82 14.52 -22.41
CA ARG A 325 11.27 14.60 -22.57
C ARG A 325 11.58 15.51 -23.73
N ASN A 326 12.42 16.49 -23.49
CA ASN A 326 13.02 17.31 -24.54
C ASN A 326 14.04 16.48 -25.35
N GLU A 327 14.50 17.00 -26.48
CA GLU A 327 15.55 16.38 -27.31
C GLU A 327 16.85 16.14 -26.54
N ASP A 328 17.18 16.99 -25.56
CA ASP A 328 18.33 16.85 -24.65
C ASP A 328 18.09 15.89 -23.47
N SER A 329 16.99 15.13 -23.49
CA SER A 329 16.57 14.20 -22.42
C SER A 329 16.17 14.84 -21.09
N THR A 330 16.08 16.16 -21.00
CA THR A 330 15.55 16.84 -19.83
C THR A 330 14.03 16.65 -19.72
N LEU A 331 13.49 16.62 -18.49
CA LEU A 331 12.05 16.59 -18.25
C LEU A 331 11.52 18.02 -18.19
N SER A 332 10.50 18.27 -18.98
CA SER A 332 9.75 19.53 -18.90
C SER A 332 8.26 19.25 -18.70
N PRO A 333 7.52 20.14 -18.02
CA PRO A 333 6.06 20.10 -18.06
C PRO A 333 5.56 20.23 -19.51
N LEU A 334 4.46 19.55 -19.86
CA LEU A 334 3.81 19.72 -21.16
C LEU A 334 3.32 21.19 -21.30
N GLY A 335 3.69 21.84 -22.43
CA GLY A 335 3.36 23.23 -22.70
C GLY A 335 4.49 24.21 -22.36
N ARG A 336 4.63 25.27 -23.16
CA ARG A 336 5.69 26.28 -22.97
C ARG A 336 5.51 27.09 -21.68
N ASP A 337 4.28 27.26 -21.22
CA ASP A 337 3.92 28.13 -20.11
C ASP A 337 3.13 27.40 -18.99
N GLY A 338 3.09 26.05 -19.01
CA GLY A 338 2.38 25.26 -17.99
C GLY A 338 0.85 25.26 -18.08
N GLU A 339 0.27 25.91 -19.07
CA GLU A 339 -1.16 26.05 -19.23
C GLU A 339 -1.90 24.69 -19.29
N GLY A 340 -2.84 24.48 -18.37
CA GLY A 340 -3.73 23.33 -18.34
C GLY A 340 -3.11 22.02 -17.89
N LEU A 341 -1.86 21.98 -17.47
CA LEU A 341 -1.17 20.76 -17.07
C LEU A 341 -1.72 20.12 -15.81
N TYR A 342 -2.08 20.94 -14.83
CA TYR A 342 -2.62 20.46 -13.57
C TYR A 342 -3.91 19.64 -13.77
N GLU A 343 -4.86 20.15 -14.54
CA GLU A 343 -6.16 19.48 -14.75
C GLU A 343 -6.02 18.17 -15.54
N LYS A 344 -5.05 18.09 -16.44
CA LYS A 344 -4.76 16.89 -17.26
C LYS A 344 -3.90 15.87 -16.54
N ALA A 345 -3.10 16.28 -15.55
CA ALA A 345 -2.19 15.39 -14.85
C ALA A 345 -2.97 14.42 -13.94
N HIS A 346 -2.76 13.13 -14.17
CA HIS A 346 -3.35 12.08 -13.35
C HIS A 346 -2.83 12.12 -11.91
N ALA A 347 -3.70 11.82 -10.94
CA ALA A 347 -3.34 11.67 -9.53
C ALA A 347 -2.87 10.24 -9.23
N GLY A 348 -1.72 10.10 -8.57
CA GLY A 348 -1.11 8.83 -8.17
C GLY A 348 0.40 8.85 -8.29
N LEU A 349 1.08 8.08 -7.43
CA LEU A 349 2.54 7.96 -7.34
C LEU A 349 2.98 6.50 -7.31
N PRO A 350 4.15 6.15 -7.89
CA PRO A 350 4.75 4.84 -7.72
C PRO A 350 5.58 4.79 -6.41
N LEU A 351 5.24 3.89 -5.47
CA LEU A 351 5.82 3.89 -4.11
C LEU A 351 6.15 2.49 -3.55
N VAL A 352 5.54 1.39 -4.03
CA VAL A 352 5.60 0.07 -3.39
C VAL A 352 7.02 -0.45 -3.19
N GLN A 353 7.95 -0.16 -4.10
CA GLN A 353 9.37 -0.57 -3.99
C GLN A 353 10.10 0.13 -2.85
N HIS A 354 9.65 1.30 -2.44
CA HIS A 354 10.42 2.16 -1.53
C HIS A 354 9.73 2.36 -0.17
N SER A 355 8.58 1.76 0.06
CA SER A 355 7.78 1.98 1.27
C SER A 355 8.51 1.55 2.55
N LEU A 356 8.99 0.31 2.61
CA LEU A 356 9.75 -0.18 3.77
C LEU A 356 11.07 0.59 3.95
N SER A 357 11.78 0.87 2.86
CA SER A 357 13.04 1.65 2.90
C SER A 357 12.81 3.06 3.46
N LEU A 358 11.67 3.69 3.13
CA LEU A 358 11.30 5.00 3.66
C LEU A 358 11.00 4.94 5.17
N MET A 359 10.33 3.89 5.64
CA MET A 359 10.10 3.70 7.07
C MET A 359 11.40 3.40 7.83
N LEU A 360 12.34 2.62 7.23
CA LEU A 360 13.68 2.40 7.79
C LEU A 360 14.52 3.69 7.84
N HIS A 361 14.31 4.61 6.89
CA HIS A 361 14.92 5.95 6.96
C HIS A 361 14.44 6.71 8.22
N TYR A 362 13.14 6.68 8.52
CA TYR A 362 12.59 7.30 9.73
C TYR A 362 13.01 6.58 11.02
N TYR A 363 13.24 5.27 10.97
CA TYR A 363 13.87 4.54 12.07
C TYR A 363 15.29 5.09 12.37
N LYS A 364 16.11 5.29 11.33
CA LYS A 364 17.46 5.87 11.50
C LYS A 364 17.44 7.31 12.03
N GLN A 365 16.35 8.03 11.84
CA GLN A 365 16.13 9.36 12.43
C GLN A 365 15.57 9.31 13.87
N GLY A 366 15.30 8.12 14.40
CA GLY A 366 14.72 7.94 15.74
C GLY A 366 13.23 8.29 15.85
N LYS A 367 12.52 8.41 14.72
CA LYS A 367 11.10 8.79 14.68
C LYS A 367 10.17 7.60 14.96
N ILE A 368 10.58 6.39 14.61
CA ILE A 368 9.84 5.15 14.82
C ILE A 368 10.80 4.00 15.11
N SER A 369 10.41 3.01 15.94
CA SER A 369 11.24 1.82 16.18
C SER A 369 11.04 0.73 15.11
N LEU A 370 11.96 -0.23 15.00
CA LEU A 370 11.82 -1.37 14.06
C LEU A 370 10.59 -2.21 14.39
N GLU A 371 10.33 -2.43 15.67
CA GLU A 371 9.18 -3.20 16.14
C GLU A 371 7.87 -2.54 15.70
N ARG A 372 7.81 -1.21 15.76
CA ARG A 372 6.64 -0.44 15.31
C ARG A 372 6.50 -0.45 13.78
N ILE A 373 7.59 -0.45 13.03
CA ILE A 373 7.53 -0.62 11.57
C ILE A 373 6.94 -1.98 11.22
N VAL A 374 7.45 -3.05 11.83
CA VAL A 374 6.95 -4.42 11.64
C VAL A 374 5.49 -4.52 12.05
N GLU A 375 5.11 -3.92 13.15
CA GLU A 375 3.71 -3.87 13.58
C GLU A 375 2.82 -3.21 12.53
N LYS A 376 3.17 -2.00 12.07
CA LYS A 376 2.32 -1.19 11.19
C LYS A 376 2.29 -1.67 9.73
N MET A 377 3.34 -2.36 9.26
CA MET A 377 3.43 -2.81 7.88
C MET A 377 3.22 -4.33 7.70
N SER A 378 3.10 -5.09 8.79
CA SER A 378 2.95 -6.56 8.71
C SER A 378 1.87 -7.07 9.67
N HIS A 379 2.11 -7.00 10.99
CA HIS A 379 1.21 -7.56 12.00
C HIS A 379 -0.19 -6.94 11.95
N ALA A 380 -0.26 -5.61 12.01
CA ALA A 380 -1.52 -4.88 12.02
C ALA A 380 -2.31 -5.08 10.73
N VAL A 381 -1.65 -5.13 9.57
CA VAL A 381 -2.33 -5.41 8.30
C VAL A 381 -2.92 -6.82 8.31
N ALA A 382 -2.13 -7.83 8.75
CA ALA A 382 -2.61 -9.20 8.87
C ALA A 382 -3.82 -9.31 9.82
N GLU A 383 -3.82 -8.55 10.92
CA GLU A 383 -4.90 -8.51 11.89
C GLU A 383 -6.15 -7.77 11.38
N CYS A 384 -5.97 -6.57 10.78
CA CYS A 384 -7.07 -5.80 10.17
C CYS A 384 -7.83 -6.60 9.12
N PHE A 385 -7.12 -7.31 8.25
CA PHE A 385 -7.72 -8.08 7.17
C PHE A 385 -7.99 -9.54 7.54
N GLN A 386 -7.54 -9.99 8.72
CA GLN A 386 -7.65 -11.39 9.17
C GLN A 386 -6.96 -12.36 8.22
N ILE A 387 -5.73 -12.04 7.80
CA ILE A 387 -4.95 -12.85 6.87
C ILE A 387 -4.45 -14.10 7.60
N LYS A 388 -4.69 -15.25 6.98
CA LYS A 388 -4.34 -16.54 7.56
C LYS A 388 -2.84 -16.81 7.51
N GLU A 389 -2.22 -17.11 8.68
CA GLU A 389 -0.85 -17.62 8.83
C GLU A 389 0.25 -16.81 8.12
N ARG A 390 0.08 -15.45 8.03
CA ARG A 390 1.05 -14.52 7.43
C ARG A 390 1.23 -13.27 8.29
N GLY A 391 2.23 -12.46 8.00
CA GLY A 391 2.51 -11.20 8.68
C GLY A 391 3.25 -11.34 10.01
N TYR A 392 3.69 -12.55 10.38
CA TYR A 392 4.41 -12.86 11.63
C TYR A 392 5.54 -13.85 11.39
N ILE A 393 6.58 -13.81 12.24
CA ILE A 393 7.63 -14.84 12.30
C ILE A 393 7.25 -15.82 13.40
N ARG A 394 6.43 -16.83 13.06
CA ARG A 394 5.96 -17.88 13.95
C ARG A 394 6.14 -19.25 13.32
N GLU A 395 6.51 -20.25 14.12
CA GLU A 395 6.58 -21.63 13.64
C GLU A 395 5.24 -22.09 13.06
N GLY A 396 5.28 -22.73 11.89
CA GLY A 396 4.10 -23.15 11.15
C GLY A 396 3.52 -22.09 10.20
N TYR A 397 3.86 -20.80 10.33
CA TYR A 397 3.42 -19.73 9.43
C TYR A 397 4.13 -19.79 8.07
N GLN A 398 3.52 -19.19 7.06
CA GLN A 398 4.17 -19.03 5.75
C GLN A 398 5.44 -18.19 5.90
N ALA A 399 6.50 -18.64 5.24
CA ALA A 399 7.79 -17.97 5.32
C ALA A 399 7.87 -16.80 4.31
N ASP A 400 7.11 -15.76 4.58
CA ASP A 400 7.16 -14.46 3.88
C ASP A 400 8.04 -13.54 4.72
N LEU A 401 9.31 -13.41 4.35
CA LEU A 401 10.34 -12.79 5.19
C LEU A 401 11.23 -11.86 4.40
N VAL A 402 11.78 -10.87 5.10
CA VAL A 402 12.68 -9.87 4.53
C VAL A 402 13.93 -9.74 5.39
N ILE A 403 15.10 -9.81 4.78
CA ILE A 403 16.37 -9.48 5.44
C ILE A 403 16.75 -8.05 5.06
N VAL A 404 16.99 -7.21 6.06
CA VAL A 404 17.44 -5.84 5.88
C VAL A 404 18.84 -5.65 6.46
N ASP A 405 19.65 -4.88 5.77
CA ASP A 405 20.93 -4.38 6.26
C ASP A 405 20.78 -2.89 6.59
N LEU A 406 20.83 -2.56 7.87
CA LEU A 406 20.67 -1.19 8.37
C LEU A 406 21.90 -0.30 8.15
N ASN A 407 23.02 -0.87 7.70
CA ASN A 407 24.28 -0.17 7.51
C ASN A 407 24.70 -0.10 6.03
N GLN A 408 23.87 -0.60 5.13
CA GLN A 408 24.11 -0.56 3.69
C GLN A 408 23.21 0.49 3.03
N PRO A 409 23.69 1.69 2.73
CA PRO A 409 22.90 2.72 2.08
C PRO A 409 22.59 2.35 0.62
N ALA A 410 21.42 2.81 0.11
CA ALA A 410 21.00 2.61 -1.26
C ALA A 410 20.38 3.90 -1.82
N THR A 411 20.91 4.37 -2.95
CA THR A 411 20.36 5.54 -3.65
C THR A 411 19.37 5.10 -4.72
N VAL A 412 18.21 5.74 -4.75
CA VAL A 412 17.21 5.54 -5.80
C VAL A 412 17.75 6.16 -7.10
N LYS A 413 18.01 5.31 -8.07
CA LYS A 413 18.49 5.70 -9.41
C LYS A 413 17.56 5.12 -10.46
N LYS A 414 17.50 5.75 -11.61
CA LYS A 414 16.68 5.28 -12.73
C LYS A 414 16.91 3.79 -13.07
N GLU A 415 18.16 3.33 -12.95
CA GLU A 415 18.57 1.96 -13.28
C GLU A 415 18.07 0.92 -12.27
N ASN A 416 17.72 1.32 -11.04
CA ASN A 416 17.23 0.42 -10.00
C ASN A 416 15.72 0.60 -9.69
N ILE A 417 15.03 1.49 -10.40
CA ILE A 417 13.58 1.61 -10.36
C ILE A 417 12.96 0.50 -11.20
N LEU A 418 12.17 -0.37 -10.57
CA LEU A 418 11.54 -1.53 -11.20
C LEU A 418 10.09 -1.29 -11.64
N TYR A 419 9.51 -0.16 -11.29
CA TYR A 419 8.19 0.22 -11.76
C TYR A 419 8.14 0.31 -13.28
N LYS A 420 7.11 -0.23 -13.90
CA LYS A 420 6.96 -0.14 -15.35
C LYS A 420 6.91 1.29 -15.86
N CYS A 421 6.32 2.20 -15.09
CA CYS A 421 6.28 3.62 -15.43
C CYS A 421 7.65 4.32 -15.44
N GLY A 422 8.71 3.69 -14.89
CA GLY A 422 10.12 4.07 -15.04
C GLY A 422 10.57 5.34 -14.31
N TRP A 423 9.86 5.76 -13.26
CA TRP A 423 10.22 6.91 -12.43
C TRP A 423 9.77 6.73 -10.98
N SER A 424 10.29 7.55 -10.07
CA SER A 424 9.91 7.60 -8.65
C SER A 424 9.90 9.06 -8.17
N PRO A 425 8.97 9.45 -7.27
CA PRO A 425 9.07 10.75 -6.61
C PRO A 425 10.26 10.86 -5.66
N LEU A 426 10.93 9.73 -5.39
CA LEU A 426 12.11 9.61 -4.53
C LEU A 426 13.41 9.41 -5.33
N GLU A 427 13.42 9.70 -6.63
CA GLU A 427 14.64 9.63 -7.46
C GLU A 427 15.74 10.51 -6.84
N ASP A 428 16.98 10.00 -6.83
CA ASP A 428 18.18 10.55 -6.17
C ASP A 428 18.16 10.58 -4.62
N PHE A 429 17.09 10.14 -3.98
CA PHE A 429 17.07 9.98 -2.54
C PHE A 429 17.94 8.80 -2.09
N THR A 430 18.75 8.99 -1.05
CA THR A 430 19.59 7.93 -0.48
C THR A 430 18.99 7.42 0.83
N PHE A 431 18.53 6.18 0.80
CA PHE A 431 18.12 5.45 2.00
C PHE A 431 19.35 4.98 2.79
N PRO A 432 19.32 5.02 4.14
CA PRO A 432 20.43 4.58 4.97
C PRO A 432 20.54 3.05 5.13
N ALA A 433 19.56 2.31 4.63
CA ALA A 433 19.41 0.87 4.77
C ALA A 433 18.99 0.23 3.43
N SER A 434 19.25 -1.06 3.27
CA SER A 434 18.90 -1.83 2.08
C SER A 434 18.10 -3.08 2.40
N ILE A 435 17.18 -3.45 1.47
CA ILE A 435 16.56 -4.77 1.42
C ILE A 435 17.54 -5.70 0.72
N THR A 436 18.02 -6.73 1.40
CA THR A 436 19.01 -7.66 0.84
C THR A 436 18.40 -8.95 0.34
N HIS A 437 17.39 -9.51 1.04
CA HIS A 437 16.73 -10.74 0.64
C HIS A 437 15.23 -10.66 0.91
N THR A 438 14.44 -11.23 0.01
CA THR A 438 13.00 -11.37 0.16
C THR A 438 12.58 -12.81 -0.14
N PHE A 439 11.91 -13.42 0.84
CA PHE A 439 11.34 -14.75 0.74
C PHE A 439 9.83 -14.67 0.57
N ILE A 440 9.30 -15.42 -0.38
CA ILE A 440 7.87 -15.58 -0.63
C ILE A 440 7.54 -17.07 -0.51
N ASN A 441 6.65 -17.43 0.42
CA ASN A 441 6.29 -18.83 0.67
C ASN A 441 7.53 -19.72 0.82
N GLY A 442 8.54 -19.25 1.56
CA GLY A 442 9.79 -19.96 1.83
C GLY A 442 10.77 -20.08 0.65
N ASN A 443 10.48 -19.44 -0.48
CA ASN A 443 11.39 -19.38 -1.62
C ASN A 443 12.13 -18.05 -1.62
N LEU A 444 13.44 -18.06 -1.72
CA LEU A 444 14.23 -16.84 -1.94
C LEU A 444 13.98 -16.35 -3.36
N VAL A 445 13.14 -15.31 -3.48
CA VAL A 445 12.73 -14.71 -4.76
C VAL A 445 13.70 -13.60 -5.18
N TYR A 446 14.19 -12.83 -4.22
CA TYR A 446 15.16 -11.76 -4.43
C TYR A 446 16.29 -11.88 -3.42
N GLY A 447 17.53 -11.82 -3.87
CA GLY A 447 18.72 -11.88 -3.01
C GLY A 447 19.88 -11.09 -3.60
N ASN A 448 20.26 -9.96 -2.99
CA ASN A 448 21.39 -9.10 -3.41
C ASN A 448 21.38 -8.76 -4.92
N GLY A 449 20.23 -8.41 -5.47
CA GLY A 449 20.08 -8.07 -6.88
C GLY A 449 19.84 -9.29 -7.80
N ILE A 450 19.89 -10.51 -7.28
CA ILE A 450 19.65 -11.75 -8.04
C ILE A 450 18.19 -12.18 -7.87
N TRP A 451 17.55 -12.56 -8.97
CA TRP A 451 16.16 -12.98 -9.03
C TRP A 451 16.00 -14.47 -9.23
N ASN A 452 15.08 -15.08 -8.49
CA ASN A 452 14.59 -16.43 -8.72
C ASN A 452 13.06 -16.38 -8.91
N GLU A 453 12.63 -16.32 -10.15
CA GLU A 453 11.22 -16.21 -10.55
C GLU A 453 10.56 -17.57 -10.82
N SER A 454 11.21 -18.67 -10.43
CA SER A 454 10.71 -20.03 -10.67
C SER A 454 9.41 -20.36 -9.93
N LYS A 455 9.10 -19.60 -8.88
CA LYS A 455 7.86 -19.70 -8.10
C LYS A 455 7.11 -18.39 -8.15
N LYS A 456 5.78 -18.49 -8.18
CA LYS A 456 4.87 -17.36 -8.11
C LYS A 456 4.32 -17.20 -6.71
N GLY A 457 3.83 -16.01 -6.40
CA GLY A 457 3.06 -15.74 -5.20
C GLY A 457 1.75 -16.53 -5.18
N GLU A 458 1.11 -16.56 -4.03
CA GLU A 458 -0.13 -17.29 -3.80
C GLU A 458 -1.27 -16.32 -3.47
N ARG A 459 -2.50 -16.75 -3.78
CA ARG A 459 -3.71 -16.07 -3.36
C ARG A 459 -3.78 -16.06 -1.83
N LEU A 460 -3.97 -14.90 -1.23
CA LEU A 460 -4.17 -14.75 0.21
C LEU A 460 -5.46 -15.45 0.65
N LYS A 461 -5.42 -16.01 1.86
CA LYS A 461 -6.58 -16.61 2.54
C LYS A 461 -6.84 -15.83 3.83
N PHE A 462 -8.10 -15.83 4.25
CA PHE A 462 -8.58 -15.06 5.39
C PHE A 462 -9.32 -15.96 6.37
N GLU A 463 -9.27 -15.62 7.66
CA GLU A 463 -9.98 -16.33 8.75
C GLU A 463 -11.14 -15.48 9.24
N ARG A 464 -12.32 -15.65 8.64
CA ARG A 464 -13.53 -14.85 8.90
C ARG A 464 -14.73 -15.69 9.24
#